data_001bf41aae67d24ae1a7d36be58cba55
#
_entry.id   001bf41aae67d24ae1a7d36be58cba55
#
_cell.length_a   1.000
_cell.length_b   1.000
_cell.length_c   1.000
_cell.angle_alpha   90.00
_cell.angle_beta   90.00
_cell.angle_gamma   90.00
#
_symmetry.space_group_name_H-M   'P 1'
#
loop_
_entity.id
_entity.type
_entity.pdbx_description
1 polymer ?
#
loop_
_entity_poly.entity_id
_entity_poly.type
_entity_poly.pdbx_seq_one_letter_code
_entity_poly.pdbx_strand_id
1 'polypeptide(L)'
;ERFLSTRTTPEIAVSLLGKQLRLQTSSGVLTAWITETEAYLGARDAGAHAYQNHQTPRNRALWQSAGTIYIYQMRAWCLLNIVTQAAGTPECVLIRGIEPDA
;
A
#
# COMPACT_ATOMS: atom_id res chain seq x y z
N GLU A 1 -0.78 -1.01 12.51
CA GLU A 1 -2.19 -0.72 12.58
C GLU A 1 -2.50 0.56 13.32
N ARG A 2 -1.92 0.68 14.51
CA ARG A 2 -2.00 1.91 15.28
C ARG A 2 -1.45 3.11 14.51
N PHE A 3 -0.40 2.88 13.73
CA PHE A 3 0.20 3.87 12.88
C PHE A 3 -0.80 4.42 11.85
N LEU A 4 -1.71 3.57 11.39
CA LEU A 4 -2.66 3.91 10.34
C LEU A 4 -3.98 4.49 10.85
N SER A 5 -4.30 4.30 12.13
CA SER A 5 -5.66 4.45 12.63
C SER A 5 -6.21 5.87 12.64
N THR A 6 -5.37 6.89 12.67
CA THR A 6 -5.83 8.28 12.80
C THR A 6 -5.27 9.22 11.75
N ARG A 7 -4.67 8.67 10.69
CA ARG A 7 -4.01 9.50 9.68
C ARG A 7 -4.73 9.41 8.34
N THR A 8 -4.64 10.50 7.57
CA THR A 8 -5.11 10.48 6.19
C THR A 8 -4.12 9.71 5.33
N THR A 9 -4.59 9.26 4.16
CA THR A 9 -3.73 8.51 3.24
C THR A 9 -2.50 9.30 2.80
N PRO A 10 -2.60 10.59 2.42
CA PRO A 10 -1.39 11.37 2.10
C PRO A 10 -0.43 11.51 3.28
N GLU A 11 -0.95 11.67 4.51
CA GLU A 11 -0.09 11.72 5.70
C GLU A 11 0.65 10.42 5.91
N ILE A 12 -0.02 9.30 5.70
CA ILE A 12 0.58 7.98 5.82
C ILE A 12 1.68 7.80 4.78
N ALA A 13 1.42 8.23 3.53
CA ALA A 13 2.41 8.12 2.46
C ALA A 13 3.71 8.84 2.84
N VAL A 14 3.61 10.04 3.38
CA VAL A 14 4.78 10.81 3.81
C VAL A 14 5.45 10.13 4.99
N SER A 15 4.67 9.67 5.97
CA SER A 15 5.22 9.06 7.18
C SER A 15 5.93 7.73 6.93
N LEU A 16 5.58 7.04 5.85
CA LEU A 16 6.23 5.77 5.51
C LEU A 16 7.62 5.95 4.92
N LEU A 17 7.91 7.14 4.38
CA LEU A 17 9.25 7.40 3.84
C LEU A 17 10.29 7.26 4.94
N GLY A 18 11.36 6.53 4.65
CA GLY A 18 12.44 6.29 5.61
C GLY A 18 12.17 5.16 6.58
N LYS A 19 11.00 4.54 6.55
CA LYS A 19 10.69 3.38 7.39
C LYS A 19 11.29 2.14 6.78
N GLN A 20 11.56 1.14 7.62
CA GLN A 20 12.09 -0.14 7.17
C GLN A 20 10.93 -1.09 6.86
N LEU A 21 11.00 -1.66 5.67
CA LEU A 21 10.09 -2.72 5.26
C LEU A 21 10.79 -4.05 5.54
N ARG A 22 10.12 -4.95 6.26
CA ARG A 22 10.68 -6.27 6.60
C ARG A 22 9.78 -7.35 6.07
N LEU A 23 10.38 -8.31 5.37
CA LEU A 23 9.65 -9.44 4.82
C LEU A 23 10.24 -10.74 5.37
N GLN A 24 9.43 -11.50 6.08
CA GLN A 24 9.82 -12.82 6.59
C GLN A 24 9.62 -13.84 5.47
N THR A 25 10.68 -14.55 5.11
CA THR A 25 10.61 -15.61 4.09
C THR A 25 11.12 -16.92 4.69
N SER A 26 10.95 -18.01 3.96
CA SER A 26 11.48 -19.31 4.38
C SER A 26 13.01 -19.31 4.43
N SER A 27 13.65 -18.39 3.70
CA SER A 27 15.12 -18.27 3.65
C SER A 27 15.68 -17.25 4.62
N GLY A 28 14.82 -16.56 5.39
CA GLY A 28 15.23 -15.56 6.35
C GLY A 28 14.44 -14.29 6.20
N VAL A 29 14.95 -13.18 6.74
CA VAL A 29 14.30 -11.88 6.72
C VAL A 29 14.97 -10.99 5.69
N LEU A 30 14.16 -10.42 4.80
CA LEU A 30 14.61 -9.40 3.85
C LEU A 30 14.21 -8.04 4.41
N THR A 31 15.11 -7.06 4.33
CA THR A 31 14.83 -5.71 4.80
C THR A 31 15.20 -4.68 3.75
N ALA A 32 14.45 -3.60 3.73
CA ALA A 32 14.70 -2.49 2.81
C ALA A 32 14.12 -1.20 3.39
N TRP A 33 14.68 -0.08 3.00
CA TRP A 33 14.18 1.23 3.40
C TRP A 33 13.23 1.75 2.34
N ILE A 34 12.10 2.31 2.76
CA ILE A 34 11.12 2.86 1.83
C ILE A 34 11.58 4.24 1.38
N THR A 35 11.80 4.40 0.08
CA THR A 35 12.34 5.65 -0.48
C THR A 35 11.32 6.43 -1.27
N GLU A 36 10.28 5.78 -1.80
CA GLU A 36 9.23 6.46 -2.58
C GLU A 36 7.88 5.83 -2.30
N THR A 37 6.88 6.69 -2.15
CA THR A 37 5.50 6.25 -1.95
C THR A 37 4.56 7.09 -2.81
N GLU A 38 3.37 6.53 -3.10
CA GLU A 38 2.29 7.26 -3.78
C GLU A 38 0.99 6.99 -3.04
N ALA A 39 0.22 8.05 -2.78
CA ALA A 39 -1.08 7.92 -2.14
C ALA A 39 -2.17 7.80 -3.19
N TYR A 40 -3.07 6.84 -3.02
CA TYR A 40 -4.23 6.66 -3.89
C TYR A 40 -5.49 6.83 -3.06
N LEU A 41 -6.35 7.76 -3.46
CA LEU A 41 -7.49 8.20 -2.66
C LEU A 41 -8.81 7.52 -3.04
N GLY A 42 -8.69 6.33 -3.62
CA GLY A 42 -9.87 5.48 -3.85
C GLY A 42 -10.83 6.02 -4.89
N ALA A 43 -12.11 6.05 -4.53
CA ALA A 43 -13.17 6.38 -5.48
C ALA A 43 -13.06 7.78 -6.08
N ARG A 44 -12.38 8.70 -5.39
CA ARG A 44 -12.22 10.10 -5.82
C ARG A 44 -10.99 10.33 -6.69
N ASP A 45 -10.16 9.32 -6.86
CA ASP A 45 -8.85 9.44 -7.50
C ASP A 45 -8.85 8.74 -8.84
N ALA A 46 -8.82 9.51 -9.93
CA ALA A 46 -8.88 8.95 -11.29
C ALA A 46 -7.69 8.05 -11.59
N GLY A 47 -6.57 8.21 -10.86
CA GLY A 47 -5.39 7.36 -11.04
C GLY A 47 -5.44 6.07 -10.23
N ALA A 48 -6.43 5.91 -9.35
CA ALA A 48 -6.52 4.75 -8.47
C ALA A 48 -7.30 3.62 -9.11
N HIS A 49 -6.96 2.37 -8.72
CA HIS A 49 -7.67 1.18 -9.19
C HIS A 49 -9.14 1.16 -8.75
N ALA A 50 -9.46 1.85 -7.65
CA ALA A 50 -10.81 1.89 -7.09
C ALA A 50 -11.60 3.12 -7.53
N TYR A 51 -11.17 3.81 -8.58
CA TYR A 51 -11.85 5.00 -9.05
C TYR A 51 -13.33 4.70 -9.30
N GLN A 52 -14.20 5.56 -8.78
CA GLN A 52 -15.65 5.41 -8.85
C GLN A 52 -16.15 4.11 -8.21
N ASN A 53 -15.44 3.62 -7.19
CA ASN A 53 -15.78 2.39 -6.49
C ASN A 53 -15.76 1.14 -7.37
N HIS A 54 -14.94 1.15 -8.41
CA HIS A 54 -14.83 0.01 -9.31
C HIS A 54 -14.13 -1.15 -8.61
N GLN A 55 -14.90 -2.15 -8.17
CA GLN A 55 -14.39 -3.30 -7.46
C GLN A 55 -14.33 -4.52 -8.37
N THR A 56 -13.18 -5.16 -8.43
CA THR A 56 -12.94 -6.37 -9.22
C THR A 56 -12.28 -7.42 -8.31
N PRO A 57 -12.23 -8.69 -8.75
CA PRO A 57 -11.48 -9.69 -7.97
C PRO A 57 -10.02 -9.32 -7.77
N ARG A 58 -9.41 -8.57 -8.70
CA ARG A 58 -8.01 -8.18 -8.60
C ARG A 58 -7.74 -7.11 -7.56
N ASN A 59 -8.69 -6.20 -7.32
CA ASN A 59 -8.49 -5.09 -6.39
C ASN A 59 -9.32 -5.20 -5.12
N ARG A 60 -9.97 -6.34 -4.91
CA ARG A 60 -10.88 -6.53 -3.78
C ARG A 60 -10.24 -6.27 -2.41
N ALA A 61 -8.95 -6.52 -2.29
CA ALA A 61 -8.23 -6.30 -1.03
C ALA A 61 -8.26 -4.83 -0.58
N LEU A 62 -8.46 -3.88 -1.51
CA LEU A 62 -8.53 -2.46 -1.17
C LEU A 62 -9.68 -2.13 -0.21
N TRP A 63 -10.73 -2.95 -0.20
CA TRP A 63 -11.89 -2.70 0.68
C TRP A 63 -11.76 -3.37 2.04
N GLN A 64 -10.62 -4.01 2.30
CA GLN A 64 -10.36 -4.63 3.59
C GLN A 64 -9.84 -3.58 4.59
N SER A 65 -9.61 -4.02 5.82
CA SER A 65 -9.17 -3.12 6.89
C SER A 65 -7.76 -2.56 6.65
N ALA A 66 -7.46 -1.45 7.33
CA ALA A 66 -6.13 -0.84 7.27
C ALA A 66 -5.05 -1.84 7.63
N GLY A 67 -3.93 -1.78 6.93
CA GLY A 67 -2.82 -2.71 7.11
C GLY A 67 -2.87 -3.90 6.16
N THR A 68 -3.99 -4.12 5.46
CA THR A 68 -4.08 -5.20 4.46
C THR A 68 -3.09 -4.92 3.34
N ILE A 69 -2.37 -5.96 2.94
CA ILE A 69 -1.44 -5.86 1.81
C ILE A 69 -2.20 -6.15 0.52
N TYR A 70 -2.07 -5.23 -0.43
CA TYR A 70 -2.69 -5.38 -1.75
C TYR A 70 -1.59 -5.42 -2.79
N ILE A 71 -1.42 -6.56 -3.43
CA ILE A 71 -0.42 -6.74 -4.47
C ILE A 71 -1.12 -6.76 -5.82
N TYR A 72 -0.79 -5.78 -6.67
CA TYR A 72 -1.34 -5.69 -8.01
C TYR A 72 -0.27 -6.12 -9.00
N GLN A 73 -0.54 -7.19 -9.74
CA GLN A 73 0.42 -7.71 -10.68
C GLN A 73 0.19 -7.13 -12.08
N MET A 74 1.24 -6.56 -12.65
CA MET A 74 1.23 -6.02 -14.01
C MET A 74 2.37 -6.65 -14.78
N ARG A 75 2.07 -7.52 -15.73
CA ARG A 75 3.09 -8.19 -16.55
C ARG A 75 4.17 -8.79 -15.66
N ALA A 76 5.40 -8.27 -15.74
CA ALA A 76 6.51 -8.77 -14.94
C ALA A 76 6.68 -8.07 -13.60
N TRP A 77 5.80 -7.13 -13.27
CA TRP A 77 5.93 -6.32 -12.07
C TRP A 77 4.84 -6.62 -11.06
N CYS A 78 5.22 -6.56 -9.78
CA CYS A 78 4.25 -6.61 -8.68
C CYS A 78 4.30 -5.28 -7.96
N LEU A 79 3.14 -4.66 -7.78
CA LEU A 79 3.02 -3.38 -7.08
C LEU A 79 2.51 -3.64 -5.68
N LEU A 80 3.34 -3.33 -4.68
CA LEU A 80 2.99 -3.54 -3.27
C LEU A 80 2.30 -2.32 -2.71
N ASN A 81 1.07 -2.50 -2.26
CA ASN A 81 0.28 -1.44 -1.65
C ASN A 81 -0.14 -1.83 -0.24
N ILE A 82 -0.32 -0.82 0.60
CA ILE A 82 -0.83 -0.99 1.96
C ILE A 82 -2.13 -0.23 2.06
N VAL A 83 -3.20 -0.92 2.43
CA VAL A 83 -4.51 -0.30 2.67
C VAL A 83 -4.41 0.57 3.91
N THR A 84 -4.90 1.80 3.83
CA THR A 84 -4.65 2.82 4.84
C THR A 84 -5.85 3.19 5.69
N GLN A 85 -7.07 2.88 5.25
CA GLN A 85 -8.29 3.31 5.91
C GLN A 85 -9.12 2.11 6.36
N ALA A 86 -10.21 2.38 7.07
CA ALA A 86 -11.09 1.34 7.56
C ALA A 86 -11.71 0.54 6.41
N ALA A 87 -12.13 -0.68 6.71
CA ALA A 87 -12.80 -1.54 5.72
C ALA A 87 -13.94 -0.78 5.04
N GLY A 88 -14.03 -0.91 3.73
CA GLY A 88 -15.03 -0.22 2.94
C GLY A 88 -14.55 1.08 2.31
N THR A 89 -13.38 1.59 2.72
CA THR A 89 -12.79 2.80 2.15
C THR A 89 -11.53 2.39 1.38
N PRO A 90 -11.58 2.30 0.05
CA PRO A 90 -10.52 1.69 -0.76
C PRO A 90 -9.37 2.65 -1.06
N GLU A 91 -8.68 3.09 -0.03
CA GLU A 91 -7.51 3.96 -0.15
C GLU A 91 -6.26 3.20 0.23
N CYS A 92 -5.16 3.52 -0.43
CA CYS A 92 -3.91 2.81 -0.17
C CYS A 92 -2.69 3.67 -0.49
N VAL A 93 -1.53 3.19 -0.04
CA VAL A 93 -0.25 3.76 -0.41
C VAL A 93 0.53 2.71 -1.18
N LEU A 94 1.00 3.09 -2.37
CA LEU A 94 1.91 2.25 -3.15
C LEU A 94 3.34 2.48 -2.65
N ILE A 95 4.03 1.40 -2.33
CA ILE A 95 5.47 1.44 -2.06
C ILE A 95 6.16 1.40 -3.40
N ARG A 96 6.55 2.55 -3.90
CA ARG A 96 7.08 2.69 -5.24
C ARG A 96 8.58 2.43 -5.33
N GLY A 97 9.32 2.79 -4.31
CA GLY A 97 10.76 2.63 -4.31
C GLY A 97 11.27 2.14 -2.98
N ILE A 98 12.25 1.26 -3.03
CA ILE A 98 12.91 0.76 -1.82
C ILE A 98 14.41 0.72 -2.07
N GLU A 99 15.17 0.82 -0.97
CA GLU A 99 16.61 0.62 -1.01
C GLU A 99 16.95 -0.56 -0.13
N PRO A 100 17.46 -1.63 -0.70
CA PRO A 100 17.79 -2.82 0.07
C PRO A 100 18.81 -2.49 1.16
N ASP A 101 18.63 -3.11 2.31
CA ASP A 101 19.56 -3.02 3.42
C ASP A 101 20.63 -4.08 3.18
N ALA A 102 21.83 -3.63 2.82
CA ALA A 102 22.92 -4.53 2.39
C ALA A 102 23.48 -5.37 3.54
#